data_72bafc0fd8c13cc01910bb077085e68b
#
_entry.id   72bafc0fd8c13cc01910bb077085e68b
#
_cell.length_a   1.000
_cell.length_b   1.000
_cell.length_c   1.000
_cell.angle_alpha   90.00
_cell.angle_beta   90.00
_cell.angle_gamma   90.00
#
_symmetry.space_group_name_H-M   'P 1'
#
loop_
_entity.id
_entity.type
_entity.pdbx_description
1 polymer ?
#
loop_
_entity_poly.entity_id
_entity_poly.type
_entity_poly.pdbx_seq_one_letter_code
_entity_poly.pdbx_strand_id
1 'polypeptide(L)'
;MPLTIVPIRSDFGARIEGLDLRQPVAEAEFAQLRRALDDHSILVISGVALDDAQQIAFSKLWGPMEPTKGVNPASGTVFARQSNLDSSNGTIIPSDDRRMHYQKGNYQWHADSTFKRTPSLCSILSAREVPPSGGD
;
A
#
# COMPACT_ATOMS: atom_id res chain seq x y z
N MET A 1 -16.12 13.87 -10.63
CA MET A 1 -16.84 14.15 -9.36
C MET A 1 -15.85 14.84 -8.45
N PRO A 2 -16.27 15.74 -7.55
CA PRO A 2 -15.33 16.33 -6.57
C PRO A 2 -14.83 15.23 -5.63
N LEU A 3 -13.57 15.38 -5.15
CA LEU A 3 -12.99 14.53 -4.12
C LEU A 3 -13.80 14.64 -2.83
N THR A 4 -14.19 13.52 -2.27
CA THR A 4 -14.96 13.44 -1.03
C THR A 4 -14.26 12.50 -0.05
N ILE A 5 -14.18 12.90 1.22
CA ILE A 5 -13.58 12.13 2.31
C ILE A 5 -14.72 11.62 3.19
N VAL A 6 -14.89 10.30 3.24
CA VAL A 6 -15.96 9.63 3.99
C VAL A 6 -15.34 8.82 5.12
N PRO A 7 -15.49 9.22 6.40
CA PRO A 7 -14.99 8.45 7.52
C PRO A 7 -15.56 7.02 7.51
N ILE A 8 -14.70 6.02 7.73
CA ILE A 8 -15.11 4.60 7.89
C ILE A 8 -15.58 4.39 9.32
N ARG A 9 -14.89 5.00 10.26
CA ARG A 9 -15.25 5.05 11.68
C ARG A 9 -15.08 6.49 12.18
N SER A 10 -15.68 6.81 13.31
CA SER A 10 -15.58 8.16 13.91
C SER A 10 -14.16 8.55 14.33
N ASP A 11 -13.32 7.55 14.60
CA ASP A 11 -12.00 7.70 15.20
C ASP A 11 -10.86 7.21 14.30
N PHE A 12 -11.17 6.52 13.18
CA PHE A 12 -10.14 5.88 12.39
C PHE A 12 -10.59 5.49 10.99
N GLY A 13 -9.75 5.80 10.01
CA GLY A 13 -9.90 5.44 8.61
C GLY A 13 -10.91 6.28 7.84
N ALA A 14 -10.58 6.61 6.60
CA ALA A 14 -11.49 7.29 5.67
C ALA A 14 -11.42 6.67 4.28
N ARG A 15 -12.57 6.62 3.61
CA ARG A 15 -12.68 6.30 2.19
C ARG A 15 -12.60 7.58 1.38
N ILE A 16 -11.82 7.52 0.31
CA ILE A 16 -11.69 8.62 -0.64
C ILE A 16 -12.54 8.29 -1.88
N GLU A 17 -13.47 9.15 -2.21
CA GLU A 17 -14.34 9.03 -3.37
C GLU A 17 -14.08 10.17 -4.35
N GLY A 18 -14.36 9.93 -5.64
CA GLY A 18 -14.18 10.92 -6.69
C GLY A 18 -12.75 11.13 -7.16
N LEU A 19 -11.79 10.34 -6.70
CA LEU A 19 -10.37 10.39 -7.09
C LEU A 19 -10.04 9.26 -8.08
N ASP A 20 -9.47 9.61 -9.23
CA ASP A 20 -8.95 8.65 -10.21
C ASP A 20 -7.43 8.74 -10.28
N LEU A 21 -6.75 7.86 -9.57
CA LEU A 21 -5.28 7.81 -9.51
C LEU A 21 -4.61 7.39 -10.83
N ARG A 22 -5.36 7.04 -11.86
CA ARG A 22 -4.83 6.83 -13.22
C ARG A 22 -4.52 8.17 -13.90
N GLN A 23 -5.04 9.27 -13.37
CA GLN A 23 -4.75 10.62 -13.79
C GLN A 23 -3.81 11.32 -12.81
N PRO A 24 -3.08 12.34 -13.23
CA PRO A 24 -2.31 13.18 -12.33
C PRO A 24 -3.21 13.79 -11.25
N VAL A 25 -2.83 13.66 -9.99
CA VAL A 25 -3.53 14.27 -8.85
C VAL A 25 -3.17 15.75 -8.78
N ALA A 26 -4.18 16.61 -8.75
CA ALA A 26 -3.96 18.05 -8.62
C ALA A 26 -3.41 18.41 -7.22
N GLU A 27 -2.64 19.48 -7.13
CA GLU A 27 -2.03 19.93 -5.87
C GLU A 27 -3.08 20.14 -4.77
N ALA A 28 -4.22 20.72 -5.11
CA ALA A 28 -5.32 20.95 -4.17
C ALA A 28 -5.97 19.66 -3.67
N GLU A 29 -6.07 18.62 -4.53
CA GLU A 29 -6.55 17.30 -4.15
C GLU A 29 -5.53 16.59 -3.25
N PHE A 30 -4.25 16.65 -3.62
CA PHE A 30 -3.19 16.08 -2.78
C PHE A 30 -3.14 16.72 -1.40
N ALA A 31 -3.30 18.03 -1.30
CA ALA A 31 -3.36 18.73 -0.02
C ALA A 31 -4.56 18.26 0.84
N GLN A 32 -5.69 17.88 0.22
CA GLN A 32 -6.82 17.30 0.94
C GLN A 32 -6.50 15.88 1.42
N LEU A 33 -5.88 15.04 0.57
CA LEU A 33 -5.45 13.69 0.94
C LEU A 33 -4.46 13.73 2.10
N ARG A 34 -3.52 14.68 2.08
CA ARG A 34 -2.53 14.82 3.15
C ARG A 34 -3.19 15.12 4.49
N ARG A 35 -4.12 16.09 4.53
CA ARG A 35 -4.89 16.38 5.75
C ARG A 35 -5.73 15.19 6.19
N ALA A 36 -6.39 14.53 5.23
CA ALA A 36 -7.20 13.35 5.55
C ALA A 36 -6.36 12.21 6.16
N LEU A 37 -5.11 12.01 5.72
CA LEU A 37 -4.21 11.03 6.33
C LEU A 37 -3.86 11.42 7.76
N ASP A 38 -3.57 12.69 8.01
CA ASP A 38 -3.25 13.19 9.34
C ASP A 38 -4.47 13.07 10.30
N ASP A 39 -5.69 13.28 9.79
CA ASP A 39 -6.93 13.23 10.59
C ASP A 39 -7.43 11.78 10.82
N HIS A 40 -7.23 10.87 9.87
CA HIS A 40 -7.85 9.54 9.87
C HIS A 40 -6.86 8.37 9.93
N SER A 41 -5.57 8.60 9.79
CA SER A 41 -4.46 7.61 9.83
C SER A 41 -4.43 6.61 8.67
N ILE A 42 -5.57 6.22 8.11
CA ILE A 42 -5.68 5.32 6.94
C ILE A 42 -6.63 5.92 5.90
N LEU A 43 -6.20 5.88 4.64
CA LEU A 43 -7.03 6.23 3.50
C LEU A 43 -7.27 5.02 2.61
N VAL A 44 -8.50 4.77 2.24
CA VAL A 44 -8.92 3.69 1.35
C VAL A 44 -9.44 4.28 0.04
N ILE A 45 -8.78 3.99 -1.07
CA ILE A 45 -9.19 4.40 -2.41
C ILE A 45 -9.62 3.14 -3.17
N SER A 46 -10.91 2.99 -3.41
CA SER A 46 -11.49 1.78 -4.00
C SER A 46 -11.78 1.95 -5.49
N GLY A 47 -11.87 0.83 -6.21
CA GLY A 47 -12.31 0.80 -7.59
C GLY A 47 -11.28 1.28 -8.63
N VAL A 48 -10.04 1.47 -8.22
CA VAL A 48 -8.96 1.92 -9.11
C VAL A 48 -7.88 0.84 -9.20
N ALA A 49 -7.80 0.18 -10.35
CA ALA A 49 -6.67 -0.69 -10.66
C ALA A 49 -5.53 0.19 -11.21
N LEU A 50 -4.42 0.23 -10.50
CA LEU A 50 -3.22 0.97 -10.91
C LEU A 50 -2.21 0.03 -11.56
N ASP A 51 -1.54 0.50 -12.60
CA ASP A 51 -0.28 -0.09 -13.02
C ASP A 51 0.89 0.38 -12.12
N ASP A 52 2.07 -0.17 -12.36
CA ASP A 52 3.25 0.13 -11.55
C ASP A 52 3.70 1.58 -11.71
N ALA A 53 3.61 2.14 -12.91
CA ALA A 53 4.01 3.52 -13.17
C ALA A 53 3.07 4.52 -12.46
N GLN A 54 1.79 4.25 -12.48
CA GLN A 54 0.76 5.06 -11.80
C GLN A 54 0.94 5.00 -10.28
N GLN A 55 1.18 3.81 -9.72
CA GLN A 55 1.44 3.67 -8.29
C GLN A 55 2.73 4.41 -7.88
N ILE A 56 3.80 4.33 -8.66
CA ILE A 56 5.04 5.07 -8.44
C ILE A 56 4.80 6.58 -8.50
N ALA A 57 4.06 7.04 -9.50
CA ALA A 57 3.77 8.47 -9.66
C ALA A 57 3.00 9.01 -8.44
N PHE A 58 1.96 8.30 -7.99
CA PHE A 58 1.22 8.67 -6.80
C PHE A 58 2.09 8.61 -5.53
N SER A 59 2.91 7.57 -5.38
CA SER A 59 3.79 7.43 -4.21
C SER A 59 4.79 8.57 -4.08
N LYS A 60 5.32 9.06 -5.19
CA LYS A 60 6.26 10.19 -5.21
C LYS A 60 5.68 11.51 -4.69
N LEU A 61 4.37 11.70 -4.73
CA LEU A 61 3.71 12.88 -4.15
C LEU A 61 3.89 12.94 -2.62
N TRP A 62 4.01 11.78 -1.97
CA TRP A 62 4.17 11.66 -0.52
C TRP A 62 5.60 11.88 -0.03
N GLY A 63 6.56 11.91 -0.93
CA GLY A 63 7.98 12.14 -0.63
C GLY A 63 8.91 11.15 -1.33
N PRO A 64 10.19 11.15 -0.95
CA PRO A 64 11.18 10.21 -1.49
C PRO A 64 10.77 8.78 -1.18
N MET A 65 10.80 7.92 -2.19
CA MET A 65 10.47 6.51 -2.02
C MET A 65 11.60 5.80 -1.29
N GLU A 66 11.23 4.92 -0.37
CA GLU A 66 12.19 4.08 0.33
C GLU A 66 12.72 2.98 -0.61
N PRO A 67 14.05 2.81 -0.74
CA PRO A 67 14.59 1.72 -1.52
C PRO A 67 14.33 0.38 -0.82
N THR A 68 13.74 -0.57 -1.52
CA THR A 68 13.60 -1.94 -1.03
C THR A 68 14.97 -2.62 -1.00
N LYS A 69 15.37 -3.11 0.17
CA LYS A 69 16.61 -3.89 0.35
C LYS A 69 16.26 -5.23 1.00
N GLY A 70 16.94 -6.31 0.59
CA GLY A 70 16.91 -7.59 1.30
C GLY A 70 16.20 -8.73 0.59
N VAL A 71 15.66 -9.67 1.36
CA VAL A 71 15.16 -10.99 0.94
C VAL A 71 13.78 -10.95 0.25
N ASN A 72 13.25 -9.76 -0.01
CA ASN A 72 11.97 -9.62 -0.67
C ASN A 72 12.06 -10.13 -2.12
N PRO A 73 11.12 -10.98 -2.59
CA PRO A 73 11.06 -11.45 -3.97
C PRO A 73 11.00 -10.33 -5.02
N ALA A 74 10.61 -9.12 -4.62
CA ALA A 74 10.66 -7.92 -5.44
C ALA A 74 11.99 -7.14 -5.31
N SER A 75 13.04 -7.76 -4.75
CA SER A 75 14.38 -7.15 -4.62
C SER A 75 14.87 -6.63 -5.97
N GLY A 76 15.36 -5.40 -5.97
CA GLY A 76 15.75 -4.68 -7.19
C GLY A 76 14.63 -3.85 -7.83
N THR A 77 13.42 -3.92 -7.31
CA THR A 77 12.30 -3.03 -7.67
C THR A 77 12.05 -2.00 -6.57
N VAL A 78 11.18 -1.04 -6.86
CA VAL A 78 10.70 -0.05 -5.87
C VAL A 78 9.59 -0.61 -4.97
N PHE A 79 9.12 -1.83 -5.25
CA PHE A 79 7.99 -2.44 -4.53
C PHE A 79 8.46 -3.50 -3.54
N ALA A 80 7.85 -3.48 -2.36
CA ALA A 80 7.83 -4.60 -1.42
C ALA A 80 6.59 -5.46 -1.73
N ARG A 81 6.79 -6.66 -2.31
CA ARG A 81 5.70 -7.53 -2.69
C ARG A 81 5.21 -8.33 -1.48
N GLN A 82 3.93 -8.20 -1.18
CA GLN A 82 3.22 -9.04 -0.21
C GLN A 82 2.39 -10.07 -0.99
N SER A 83 2.82 -11.33 -0.99
CA SER A 83 2.17 -12.37 -1.80
C SER A 83 2.49 -13.76 -1.27
N ASN A 84 1.50 -14.65 -1.31
CA ASN A 84 1.67 -16.08 -1.13
C ASN A 84 1.82 -16.84 -2.46
N LEU A 85 1.97 -16.11 -3.58
CA LEU A 85 2.18 -16.70 -4.90
C LEU A 85 3.67 -16.72 -5.25
N ASP A 86 4.14 -17.81 -5.81
CA ASP A 86 5.46 -17.92 -6.39
C ASP A 86 5.53 -17.08 -7.67
N SER A 87 6.46 -16.14 -7.70
CA SER A 87 6.61 -15.21 -8.83
C SER A 87 7.09 -15.88 -10.12
N SER A 88 7.63 -17.10 -10.05
CA SER A 88 8.15 -17.80 -11.21
C SER A 88 7.09 -18.59 -11.99
N ASN A 89 6.03 -19.04 -11.30
CA ASN A 89 5.03 -19.92 -11.88
C ASN A 89 3.58 -19.60 -11.48
N GLY A 90 3.37 -18.61 -10.59
CA GLY A 90 2.03 -18.19 -10.14
C GLY A 90 1.33 -19.18 -9.20
N THR A 91 2.01 -20.24 -8.74
CA THR A 91 1.40 -21.20 -7.82
C THR A 91 1.45 -20.72 -6.37
N ILE A 92 0.52 -21.22 -5.54
CA ILE A 92 0.50 -20.90 -4.10
C ILE A 92 1.74 -21.54 -3.46
N ILE A 93 2.50 -20.74 -2.72
CA ILE A 93 3.65 -21.18 -1.93
C ILE A 93 3.13 -21.98 -0.73
N PRO A 94 3.61 -23.21 -0.48
CA PRO A 94 3.22 -23.98 0.70
C PRO A 94 3.45 -23.24 2.00
N SER A 95 2.55 -23.39 2.97
CA SER A 95 2.59 -22.64 4.24
C SER A 95 3.80 -22.95 5.12
N ASP A 96 4.48 -24.08 4.90
CA ASP A 96 5.71 -24.53 5.55
C ASP A 96 6.98 -24.09 4.81
N ASP A 97 6.86 -23.48 3.63
CA ASP A 97 8.00 -22.93 2.90
C ASP A 97 8.67 -21.80 3.70
N ARG A 98 10.01 -21.76 3.67
CA ARG A 98 10.80 -20.73 4.36
C ARG A 98 10.39 -19.29 3.98
N ARG A 99 9.97 -19.06 2.74
CA ARG A 99 9.50 -17.76 2.27
C ARG A 99 8.25 -17.30 3.03
N MET A 100 7.37 -18.24 3.42
CA MET A 100 6.16 -17.95 4.18
C MET A 100 6.43 -17.60 5.66
N HIS A 101 7.58 -18.01 6.22
CA HIS A 101 7.95 -17.61 7.58
C HIS A 101 8.13 -16.10 7.71
N TYR A 102 8.70 -15.44 6.70
CA TYR A 102 8.80 -13.97 6.69
C TYR A 102 7.44 -13.29 6.51
N GLN A 103 6.58 -13.86 5.66
CA GLN A 103 5.23 -13.34 5.46
C GLN A 103 4.39 -13.43 6.75
N LYS A 104 4.54 -14.51 7.52
CA LYS A 104 3.85 -14.68 8.82
C LYS A 104 4.23 -13.64 9.86
N GLY A 105 5.43 -13.04 9.75
CA GLY A 105 5.83 -11.91 10.60
C GLY A 105 4.90 -10.70 10.45
N ASN A 106 4.37 -10.47 9.25
CA ASN A 106 3.47 -9.38 8.97
C ASN A 106 2.04 -9.57 9.54
N TYR A 107 1.71 -10.76 10.04
CA TYR A 107 0.43 -11.03 10.73
C TYR A 107 0.44 -10.52 12.18
N GLN A 108 1.61 -10.18 12.70
CA GLN A 108 1.73 -9.58 14.03
C GLN A 108 1.54 -8.05 13.93
N TRP A 109 1.02 -7.45 14.99
CA TRP A 109 1.00 -5.99 15.09
C TRP A 109 2.42 -5.44 14.99
N HIS A 110 2.65 -4.58 14.02
CA HIS A 110 3.96 -3.99 13.76
C HIS A 110 3.79 -2.57 13.20
N ALA A 111 4.90 -1.87 13.11
CA ALA A 111 4.98 -0.60 12.41
C ALA A 111 6.12 -0.67 11.41
N ASP A 112 5.82 -0.32 10.15
CA ASP A 112 6.80 -0.32 9.07
C ASP A 112 7.90 0.70 9.30
N SER A 113 9.12 0.36 8.88
CA SER A 113 10.28 1.26 8.81
C SER A 113 10.72 1.92 10.12
N THR A 114 10.10 1.63 11.27
CA THR A 114 10.41 2.26 12.56
C THR A 114 11.80 1.92 13.10
N PHE A 115 12.45 0.88 12.59
CA PHE A 115 13.85 0.53 12.87
C PHE A 115 14.85 1.45 12.17
N LYS A 116 14.43 2.35 11.29
CA LYS A 116 15.28 3.30 10.59
C LYS A 116 15.38 4.62 11.33
N ARG A 117 16.50 5.31 11.17
CA ARG A 117 16.68 6.66 11.73
C ARG A 117 15.62 7.66 11.23
N THR A 118 15.24 7.51 9.98
CA THR A 118 14.13 8.27 9.37
C THR A 118 13.13 7.25 8.85
N PRO A 119 12.03 7.01 9.56
CA PRO A 119 10.99 6.10 9.10
C PRO A 119 10.22 6.69 7.92
N SER A 120 9.55 5.82 7.16
CA SER A 120 8.64 6.26 6.10
C SER A 120 7.44 6.99 6.68
N LEU A 121 6.96 7.99 5.96
CA LEU A 121 5.76 8.76 6.34
C LEU A 121 4.52 7.89 6.34
N CYS A 122 4.37 7.06 5.31
CA CYS A 122 3.27 6.12 5.15
C CYS A 122 3.70 4.95 4.25
N SER A 123 2.92 3.87 4.30
CA SER A 123 3.01 2.74 3.36
C SER A 123 1.82 2.81 2.40
N ILE A 124 2.06 2.57 1.11
CA ILE A 124 1.02 2.57 0.08
C ILE A 124 0.91 1.16 -0.49
N LEU A 125 -0.22 0.51 -0.18
CA LEU A 125 -0.54 -0.83 -0.64
C LEU A 125 -1.48 -0.77 -1.85
N SER A 126 -1.20 -1.54 -2.88
CA SER A 126 -2.10 -1.74 -4.02
C SER A 126 -2.44 -3.21 -4.13
N ALA A 127 -3.72 -3.53 -3.99
CA ALA A 127 -4.23 -4.89 -4.17
C ALA A 127 -4.24 -5.24 -5.66
N ARG A 128 -3.44 -6.23 -6.05
CA ARG A 128 -3.32 -6.72 -7.44
C ARG A 128 -4.17 -7.98 -7.65
N GLU A 129 -4.12 -8.86 -6.69
CA GLU A 129 -4.87 -10.10 -6.66
C GLU A 129 -5.25 -10.38 -5.21
N VAL A 130 -6.52 -10.62 -4.97
CA VAL A 130 -7.04 -10.91 -3.64
C VAL A 130 -7.84 -12.20 -3.67
N PRO A 131 -7.83 -13.01 -2.62
CA PRO A 131 -8.63 -14.23 -2.58
C PRO A 131 -10.13 -13.87 -2.53
N PRO A 132 -11.02 -14.74 -3.05
CA PRO A 132 -12.47 -14.54 -2.99
C PRO A 132 -13.03 -14.62 -1.57
N SER A 133 -12.30 -15.22 -0.64
CA SER A 133 -12.64 -15.35 0.78
C SER A 133 -11.39 -15.57 1.62
N GLY A 134 -11.40 -15.10 2.86
CA GLY A 134 -10.24 -15.15 3.76
C GLY A 134 -9.16 -14.14 3.39
N GLY A 135 -8.03 -14.19 4.10
CA GLY A 135 -6.93 -13.26 3.92
C GLY A 135 -7.01 -12.03 4.84
N ASP A 136 -7.87 -12.12 5.86
CA ASP A 136 -8.07 -11.08 6.88
C ASP A 136 -6.88 -11.01 7.85
#